data_dc3350a81d2118d24b5f6f82bdac7ddd
#
_entry.id   dc3350a81d2118d24b5f6f82bdac7ddd
#
_cell.length_a   1.000
_cell.length_b   1.000
_cell.length_c   1.000
_cell.angle_alpha   90.00
_cell.angle_beta   90.00
_cell.angle_gamma   90.00
#
_symmetry.space_group_name_H-M   'P 1'
#
loop_
_entity.id
_entity.type
_entity.pdbx_description
1 polymer ?
#
loop_
_entity_poly.entity_id
_entity_poly.type
_entity_poly.pdbx_seq_one_letter_code
_entity_poly.pdbx_strand_id
1 'polypeptide(L)'
;SFPTRRSSDLMNTAAVVGFGYVVKSTVGFQNLIDMLSNLGGNPLISFASATTLIAGATGSGSGGIGIAMEVFAQKYMDLGVNPAVLHRIAAIACNGLDTLPHNSMVITCLAACGMTHKESYKPIFITSVCITLIGLAFAVFLGIAFN
;
A
#
# COMPACT_ATOMS: atom_id res chain seq x y z
N SER A 1 2.25 -4.95 34.16
CA SER A 1 2.79 -5.18 32.80
C SER A 1 2.05 -4.46 31.67
N PHE A 2 0.97 -3.72 31.93
CA PHE A 2 0.20 -2.98 30.93
C PHE A 2 0.90 -1.75 30.31
N PRO A 3 1.71 -0.96 31.02
CA PRO A 3 2.36 0.23 30.45
C PRO A 3 3.42 -0.11 29.40
N THR A 4 4.14 -1.20 29.56
CA THR A 4 5.26 -1.59 28.66
C THR A 4 4.77 -2.07 27.30
N ARG A 5 3.63 -2.75 27.20
CA ARG A 5 3.05 -3.14 25.89
C ARG A 5 2.57 -1.92 25.11
N ARG A 6 1.86 -0.99 25.76
CA ARG A 6 1.41 0.26 25.09
C ARG A 6 2.55 1.10 24.58
N SER A 7 3.66 1.20 25.33
CA SER A 7 4.83 1.96 24.87
C SER A 7 5.54 1.28 23.70
N SER A 8 5.65 -0.05 23.68
CA SER A 8 6.22 -0.76 22.53
C SER A 8 5.34 -0.66 21.28
N ASP A 9 4.02 -0.70 21.41
CA ASP A 9 3.09 -0.53 20.29
C ASP A 9 3.16 0.89 19.71
N LEU A 10 3.24 1.90 20.57
CA LEU A 10 3.44 3.29 20.16
C LEU A 10 4.80 3.51 19.47
N MET A 11 5.87 2.93 20.02
CA MET A 11 7.21 3.01 19.41
C MET A 11 7.25 2.31 18.05
N ASN A 12 6.64 1.13 17.91
CA ASN A 12 6.56 0.43 16.63
C ASN A 12 5.76 1.25 15.60
N THR A 13 4.60 1.78 16.00
CA THR A 13 3.79 2.63 15.12
C THR A 13 4.56 3.89 14.71
N ALA A 14 5.22 4.56 15.65
CA ALA A 14 6.03 5.74 15.38
C ALA A 14 7.21 5.43 14.45
N ALA A 15 7.88 4.29 14.64
CA ALA A 15 8.99 3.86 13.79
C ALA A 15 8.52 3.56 12.35
N VAL A 16 7.40 2.88 12.17
CA VAL A 16 6.82 2.58 10.85
C VAL A 16 6.41 3.86 10.13
N VAL A 17 5.70 4.75 10.82
CA VAL A 17 5.29 6.05 10.27
C VAL A 17 6.52 6.91 9.96
N GLY A 18 7.48 6.97 10.88
CA GLY A 18 8.74 7.71 10.69
C GLY A 18 9.55 7.18 9.50
N PHE A 19 9.64 5.87 9.34
CA PHE A 19 10.28 5.26 8.17
C PHE A 19 9.59 5.67 6.86
N GLY A 20 8.26 5.65 6.82
CA GLY A 20 7.48 6.10 5.67
C GLY A 20 7.78 7.57 5.29
N TYR A 21 7.91 8.46 6.28
CA TYR A 21 8.31 9.86 6.05
C TYR A 21 9.74 9.98 5.52
N VAL A 22 10.68 9.20 6.04
CA VAL A 22 12.07 9.17 5.53
C VAL A 22 12.10 8.69 4.08
N VAL A 23 11.39 7.62 3.75
CA VAL A 23 11.26 7.14 2.37
C VAL A 23 10.68 8.22 1.46
N LYS A 24 9.59 8.90 1.89
CA LYS A 24 8.94 9.99 1.17
C LYS A 24 9.90 11.16 0.86
N SER A 25 10.88 11.41 1.72
CA SER A 25 11.86 12.50 1.55
C SER A 25 13.02 12.16 0.62
N THR A 26 13.13 10.91 0.16
CA THR A 26 14.23 10.49 -0.72
C THR A 26 13.99 10.92 -2.17
N VAL A 27 15.08 11.27 -2.88
CA VAL A 27 15.04 11.60 -4.32
C VAL A 27 14.50 10.42 -5.14
N GLY A 28 14.86 9.19 -4.77
CA GLY A 28 14.35 7.98 -5.42
C GLY A 28 12.83 7.85 -5.33
N PHE A 29 12.24 8.22 -4.20
CA PHE A 29 10.80 8.20 -4.03
C PHE A 29 10.11 9.31 -4.84
N GLN A 30 10.69 10.52 -4.90
CA GLN A 30 10.17 11.60 -5.75
C GLN A 30 10.18 11.20 -7.24
N ASN A 31 11.26 10.58 -7.70
CA ASN A 31 11.34 10.05 -9.07
C ASN A 31 10.26 8.98 -9.34
N LEU A 32 9.97 8.13 -8.36
CA LEU A 32 8.87 7.16 -8.44
C LEU A 32 7.52 7.87 -8.58
N ILE A 33 7.25 8.89 -7.77
CA ILE A 33 6.02 9.69 -7.84
C ILE A 33 5.88 10.36 -9.23
N ASP A 34 6.95 10.96 -9.74
CA ASP A 34 6.94 11.61 -11.04
C ASP A 34 6.65 10.61 -12.17
N MET A 35 7.28 9.44 -12.13
CA MET A 35 7.02 8.35 -13.07
C MET A 35 5.56 7.88 -13.01
N LEU A 36 5.03 7.67 -11.81
CA LEU A 36 3.65 7.23 -11.59
C LEU A 36 2.62 8.32 -11.98
N SER A 37 2.96 9.59 -11.80
CA SER A 37 2.12 10.72 -12.19
C SER A 37 1.94 10.82 -13.72
N ASN A 38 2.88 10.30 -14.48
CA ASN A 38 2.88 10.30 -15.95
C ASN A 38 2.37 8.99 -16.56
N LEU A 39 1.87 8.05 -15.74
CA LEU A 39 1.21 6.84 -16.26
C LEU A 39 -0.01 7.24 -17.07
N GLY A 40 0.06 6.98 -18.38
CA GLY A 40 -1.07 7.15 -19.29
C GLY A 40 -2.04 5.97 -19.21
N GLY A 41 -3.19 6.10 -19.89
CA GLY A 41 -4.19 5.03 -19.98
C GLY A 41 -5.42 5.31 -19.13
N ASN A 42 -6.12 4.25 -18.73
CA ASN A 42 -7.32 4.40 -17.91
C ASN A 42 -6.98 4.94 -16.52
N PRO A 43 -7.65 6.02 -16.06
CA PRO A 43 -7.35 6.67 -14.77
C PRO A 43 -7.41 5.72 -13.57
N LEU A 44 -8.36 4.79 -13.53
CA LEU A 44 -8.50 3.84 -12.43
C LEU A 44 -7.35 2.81 -12.39
N ILE A 45 -6.89 2.36 -13.55
CA ILE A 45 -5.75 1.43 -13.64
C ILE A 45 -4.48 2.14 -13.17
N SER A 46 -4.24 3.37 -13.65
CA SER A 46 -3.06 4.16 -13.27
C SER A 46 -3.06 4.45 -11.77
N PHE A 47 -4.19 4.86 -11.21
CA PHE A 47 -4.33 5.12 -9.77
C PHE A 47 -4.13 3.86 -8.92
N ALA A 48 -4.74 2.72 -9.31
CA ALA A 48 -4.58 1.45 -8.62
C ALA A 48 -3.11 0.99 -8.63
N SER A 49 -2.46 1.06 -9.79
CA SER A 49 -1.04 0.69 -9.92
C SER A 49 -0.13 1.60 -9.08
N ALA A 50 -0.35 2.92 -9.12
CA ALA A 50 0.40 3.88 -8.32
C ALA A 50 0.25 3.60 -6.82
N THR A 51 -0.97 3.42 -6.34
CA THR A 51 -1.23 3.13 -4.93
C THR A 51 -0.58 1.83 -4.48
N THR A 52 -0.69 0.77 -5.28
CA THR A 52 -0.07 -0.54 -4.99
C THR A 52 1.44 -0.47 -4.93
N LEU A 53 2.08 0.24 -5.87
CA LEU A 53 3.55 0.41 -5.90
C LEU A 53 4.05 1.25 -4.73
N ILE A 54 3.34 2.31 -4.35
CA ILE A 54 3.70 3.14 -3.20
C ILE A 54 3.57 2.34 -1.90
N ALA A 55 2.51 1.57 -1.73
CA ALA A 55 2.33 0.69 -0.57
C ALA A 55 3.44 -0.35 -0.49
N GLY A 56 3.81 -0.95 -1.62
CA GLY A 56 4.95 -1.88 -1.72
C GLY A 56 6.28 -1.22 -1.39
N ALA A 57 6.57 -0.04 -1.92
CA ALA A 57 7.81 0.69 -1.67
C ALA A 57 7.96 1.13 -0.20
N THR A 58 6.85 1.56 0.42
CA THR A 58 6.84 1.97 1.83
C THR A 58 6.75 0.79 2.79
N GLY A 59 6.39 -0.41 2.30
CA GLY A 59 6.12 -1.58 3.14
C GLY A 59 4.98 -1.36 4.13
N SER A 60 3.99 -0.51 3.76
CA SER A 60 2.89 -0.12 4.63
C SER A 60 1.65 0.24 3.81
N GLY A 61 0.57 -0.51 3.99
CA GLY A 61 -0.71 -0.22 3.33
C GLY A 61 -1.29 1.13 3.76
N SER A 62 -1.29 1.44 5.06
CA SER A 62 -1.78 2.73 5.58
C SER A 62 -0.91 3.91 5.15
N GLY A 63 0.41 3.73 5.12
CA GLY A 63 1.34 4.72 4.59
C GLY A 63 1.13 4.93 3.09
N GLY A 64 1.02 3.84 2.35
CA GLY A 64 0.81 3.86 0.90
C GLY A 64 -0.48 4.56 0.48
N ILE A 65 -1.61 4.23 1.11
CA ILE A 65 -2.89 4.88 0.79
C ILE A 65 -2.88 6.36 1.17
N GLY A 66 -2.28 6.73 2.33
CA GLY A 66 -2.15 8.12 2.74
C GLY A 66 -1.43 8.96 1.69
N ILE A 67 -0.27 8.50 1.23
CA ILE A 67 0.51 9.19 0.21
C ILE A 67 -0.24 9.22 -1.13
N ALA A 68 -0.78 8.08 -1.58
CA ALA A 68 -1.50 8.01 -2.84
C ALA A 68 -2.70 8.96 -2.89
N MET A 69 -3.47 9.05 -1.81
CA MET A 69 -4.59 9.97 -1.72
C MET A 69 -4.15 11.44 -1.69
N GLU A 70 -3.11 11.76 -0.93
CA GLU A 70 -2.56 13.12 -0.85
C GLU A 70 -2.04 13.62 -2.22
N VAL A 71 -1.34 12.76 -2.94
CA VAL A 71 -0.64 13.15 -4.18
C VAL A 71 -1.54 13.05 -5.41
N PHE A 72 -2.37 12.02 -5.49
CA PHE A 72 -3.05 11.67 -6.74
C PHE A 72 -4.56 11.86 -6.73
N ALA A 73 -5.23 11.89 -5.55
CA ALA A 73 -6.68 11.87 -5.52
C ALA A 73 -7.30 13.03 -6.31
N GLN A 74 -6.82 14.27 -6.10
CA GLN A 74 -7.34 15.43 -6.80
C GLN A 74 -7.18 15.30 -8.32
N LYS A 75 -6.01 14.90 -8.79
CA LYS A 75 -5.72 14.69 -10.23
C LYS A 75 -6.72 13.72 -10.87
N TYR A 76 -6.99 12.60 -10.22
CA TYR A 76 -7.90 11.59 -10.80
C TYR A 76 -9.38 11.98 -10.67
N MET A 77 -9.76 12.74 -9.65
CA MET A 77 -11.09 13.36 -9.58
C MET A 77 -11.29 14.38 -10.70
N ASP A 78 -10.30 15.20 -11.00
CA ASP A 78 -10.34 16.18 -12.12
C ASP A 78 -10.44 15.47 -13.49
N LEU A 79 -9.98 14.24 -13.60
CA LEU A 79 -10.16 13.38 -14.78
C LEU A 79 -11.54 12.70 -14.84
N GLY A 80 -12.45 13.04 -13.92
CA GLY A 80 -13.82 12.54 -13.90
C GLY A 80 -14.04 11.21 -13.18
N VAL A 81 -13.04 10.71 -12.42
CA VAL A 81 -13.23 9.50 -11.62
C VAL A 81 -14.12 9.80 -10.42
N ASN A 82 -15.15 8.98 -10.22
CA ASN A 82 -16.05 9.10 -9.07
C ASN A 82 -15.27 8.92 -7.75
N PRO A 83 -15.35 9.89 -6.80
CA PRO A 83 -14.61 9.81 -5.54
C PRO A 83 -14.89 8.55 -4.72
N ALA A 84 -16.12 8.02 -4.76
CA ALA A 84 -16.46 6.78 -4.06
C ALA A 84 -15.79 5.55 -4.68
N VAL A 85 -15.65 5.52 -6.00
CA VAL A 85 -14.92 4.45 -6.72
C VAL A 85 -13.43 4.57 -6.43
N LEU A 86 -12.89 5.80 -6.52
CA LEU A 86 -11.48 6.08 -6.22
C LEU A 86 -11.09 5.60 -4.82
N HIS A 87 -11.90 5.94 -3.81
CA HIS A 87 -11.68 5.53 -2.42
C HIS A 87 -11.69 4.01 -2.25
N ARG A 88 -12.63 3.30 -2.88
CA ARG A 88 -12.70 1.83 -2.81
C ARG A 88 -11.51 1.17 -3.47
N ILE A 89 -11.11 1.66 -4.64
CA ILE A 89 -9.91 1.17 -5.34
C ILE A 89 -8.66 1.43 -4.49
N ALA A 90 -8.51 2.61 -3.89
CA ALA A 90 -7.40 2.92 -2.99
C ALA A 90 -7.32 1.93 -1.82
N ALA A 91 -8.44 1.63 -1.18
CA ALA A 91 -8.52 0.71 -0.04
C ALA A 91 -8.12 -0.73 -0.38
N ILE A 92 -8.36 -1.18 -1.61
CA ILE A 92 -7.94 -2.51 -2.07
C ILE A 92 -6.48 -2.46 -2.55
N ALA A 93 -6.13 -1.45 -3.33
CA ALA A 93 -4.81 -1.31 -3.96
C ALA A 93 -3.67 -1.19 -2.94
N CYS A 94 -3.91 -0.51 -1.80
CA CYS A 94 -2.89 -0.35 -0.77
C CYS A 94 -2.48 -1.68 -0.10
N ASN A 95 -3.32 -2.71 -0.19
CA ASN A 95 -3.02 -4.05 0.34
C ASN A 95 -2.36 -4.97 -0.70
N GLY A 96 -2.17 -4.52 -1.95
CA GLY A 96 -1.65 -5.36 -3.03
C GLY A 96 -0.20 -5.81 -2.82
N LEU A 97 0.68 -4.89 -2.45
CA LEU A 97 2.10 -5.15 -2.24
C LEU A 97 2.59 -4.73 -0.84
N ASP A 98 1.70 -4.40 0.09
CA ASP A 98 2.11 -3.97 1.43
C ASP A 98 2.73 -5.09 2.27
N THR A 99 2.37 -6.35 2.00
CA THR A 99 2.86 -7.53 2.72
C THR A 99 4.12 -8.15 2.11
N LEU A 100 4.94 -7.36 1.41
CA LEU A 100 6.26 -7.80 0.95
C LEU A 100 7.18 -8.15 2.13
N PRO A 101 8.27 -8.92 1.93
CA PRO A 101 9.10 -9.43 3.04
C PRO A 101 9.66 -8.38 3.99
N HIS A 102 9.80 -7.14 3.54
CA HIS A 102 10.29 -6.01 4.34
C HIS A 102 9.19 -5.29 5.16
N ASN A 103 7.93 -5.72 5.02
CA ASN A 103 6.83 -5.14 5.80
C ASN A 103 7.04 -5.43 7.29
N SER A 104 6.93 -4.39 8.12
CA SER A 104 7.16 -4.49 9.56
C SER A 104 6.16 -5.41 10.27
N MET A 105 4.91 -5.47 9.80
CA MET A 105 3.88 -6.36 10.36
C MET A 105 4.22 -7.82 10.07
N VAL A 106 4.65 -8.14 8.85
CA VAL A 106 5.10 -9.50 8.49
C VAL A 106 6.28 -9.92 9.35
N ILE A 107 7.29 -9.06 9.47
CA ILE A 107 8.48 -9.33 10.31
C ILE A 107 8.07 -9.56 11.77
N THR A 108 7.22 -8.68 12.32
CA THR A 108 6.79 -8.77 13.72
C THR A 108 5.95 -10.03 13.97
N CYS A 109 5.03 -10.38 13.08
CA CYS A 109 4.21 -11.58 13.20
C CYS A 109 5.08 -12.86 13.15
N LEU A 110 6.02 -12.94 12.21
CA LEU A 110 6.92 -14.08 12.10
C LEU A 110 7.79 -14.21 13.34
N ALA A 111 8.35 -13.10 13.83
CA ALA A 111 9.15 -13.09 15.07
C ALA A 111 8.32 -13.53 16.29
N ALA A 112 7.07 -13.07 16.40
CA ALA A 112 6.17 -13.47 17.50
C ALA A 112 5.83 -14.97 17.46
N CYS A 113 5.73 -15.54 16.27
CA CYS A 113 5.49 -16.97 16.06
C CYS A 113 6.76 -17.83 16.14
N GLY A 114 7.95 -17.24 16.28
CA GLY A 114 9.23 -17.95 16.23
C GLY A 114 9.55 -18.56 14.86
N MET A 115 8.99 -18.00 13.79
CA MET A 115 9.11 -18.51 12.43
C MET A 115 9.98 -17.61 11.57
N THR A 116 10.61 -18.21 10.56
CA THR A 116 11.43 -17.48 9.57
C THR A 116 10.64 -17.19 8.29
N HIS A 117 11.07 -16.18 7.54
CA HIS A 117 10.50 -15.90 6.20
C HIS A 117 10.58 -17.14 5.27
N LYS A 118 11.66 -17.90 5.34
CA LYS A 118 11.85 -19.09 4.51
C LYS A 118 10.78 -20.15 4.74
N GLU A 119 10.33 -20.28 5.98
CA GLU A 119 9.31 -21.28 6.36
C GLU A 119 7.89 -20.84 6.05
N SER A 120 7.59 -19.56 6.21
CA SER A 120 6.20 -19.09 6.26
C SER A 120 5.83 -18.04 5.22
N TYR A 121 6.80 -17.45 4.51
CA TYR A 121 6.49 -16.34 3.61
C TYR A 121 5.74 -16.79 2.35
N LYS A 122 5.95 -18.00 1.85
CA LYS A 122 5.28 -18.50 0.63
C LYS A 122 3.74 -18.48 0.73
N PRO A 123 3.11 -19.03 1.79
CA PRO A 123 1.66 -18.90 1.94
C PRO A 123 1.20 -17.45 2.15
N ILE A 124 1.96 -16.63 2.88
CA ILE A 124 1.66 -15.20 3.05
C ILE A 124 1.64 -14.50 1.69
N PHE A 125 2.65 -14.71 0.86
CA PHE A 125 2.71 -14.13 -0.48
C PHE A 125 1.51 -14.52 -1.34
N ILE A 126 1.14 -15.80 -1.34
CA ILE A 126 0.00 -16.27 -2.15
C ILE A 126 -1.31 -15.64 -1.65
N THR A 127 -1.56 -15.67 -0.36
CA THR A 127 -2.85 -15.20 0.21
C THR A 127 -2.96 -13.68 0.23
N SER A 128 -1.90 -12.98 0.57
CA SER A 128 -1.95 -11.53 0.75
C SER A 128 -1.58 -10.75 -0.51
N VAL A 129 -0.63 -11.24 -1.32
CA VAL A 129 -0.24 -10.53 -2.54
C VAL A 129 -1.04 -11.02 -3.74
N CYS A 130 -0.96 -12.33 -4.08
CA CYS A 130 -1.58 -12.82 -5.31
C CYS A 130 -3.10 -12.68 -5.30
N ILE A 131 -3.77 -13.07 -4.20
CA ILE A 131 -5.23 -13.00 -4.11
C ILE A 131 -5.69 -11.54 -4.10
N THR A 132 -4.99 -10.66 -3.38
CA THR A 132 -5.35 -9.24 -3.34
C THR A 132 -5.18 -8.57 -4.70
N LEU A 133 -4.12 -8.88 -5.46
CA LEU A 133 -3.94 -8.34 -6.81
C LEU A 133 -5.02 -8.83 -7.78
N ILE A 134 -5.45 -10.10 -7.68
CA ILE A 134 -6.58 -10.62 -8.46
C ILE A 134 -7.87 -9.88 -8.08
N GLY A 135 -8.13 -9.70 -6.79
CA GLY A 135 -9.27 -8.93 -6.29
C GLY A 135 -9.24 -7.46 -6.75
N LEU A 136 -8.05 -6.84 -6.75
CA LEU A 136 -7.85 -5.50 -7.26
C LEU A 136 -8.17 -5.40 -8.76
N ALA A 137 -7.68 -6.33 -9.58
CA ALA A 137 -7.97 -6.36 -11.00
C ALA A 137 -9.48 -6.46 -11.28
N PHE A 138 -10.17 -7.30 -10.53
CA PHE A 138 -11.62 -7.43 -10.61
C PHE A 138 -12.36 -6.15 -10.14
N ALA A 139 -11.91 -5.53 -9.05
CA ALA A 139 -12.49 -4.28 -8.55
C ALA A 139 -12.28 -3.11 -9.53
N VAL A 140 -11.12 -3.02 -10.16
CA VAL A 140 -10.83 -2.03 -11.20
C VAL A 140 -11.71 -2.26 -12.43
N PHE A 141 -11.86 -3.51 -12.86
CA PHE A 141 -12.77 -3.86 -13.96
C PHE A 141 -14.20 -3.42 -13.68
N LEU A 142 -14.74 -3.73 -12.49
CA LEU A 142 -16.06 -3.26 -12.06
C LEU A 142 -16.13 -1.72 -11.98
N GLY A 143 -15.09 -1.09 -11.44
CA GLY A 143 -14.99 0.36 -11.36
C GLY A 143 -15.05 1.03 -12.73
N ILE A 144 -14.42 0.45 -13.75
CA ILE A 144 -14.49 0.96 -15.14
C ILE A 144 -15.88 0.73 -15.75
N ALA A 145 -16.53 -0.40 -15.42
CA ALA A 145 -17.83 -0.75 -15.98
C ALA A 145 -18.99 0.08 -15.39
N PHE A 146 -18.84 0.59 -14.17
CA PHE A 146 -19.89 1.27 -13.41
C PHE A 146 -19.55 2.72 -12.99
N ASN A 147 -18.45 3.27 -13.50
CA ASN A 147 -18.03 4.65 -13.20
C ASN A 147 -18.87 5.66 -13.99
#